data_2aa7278e1ddcf0c0fe80c7e10128cffc
#
_entry.id   2aa7278e1ddcf0c0fe80c7e10128cffc
#
_cell.length_a   1.000
_cell.length_b   1.000
_cell.length_c   1.000
_cell.angle_alpha   90.00
_cell.angle_beta   90.00
_cell.angle_gamma   90.00
#
_symmetry.space_group_name_H-M   'P 1'
#
loop_
_entity.id
_entity.type
_entity.pdbx_description
1 polymer ?
#
loop_
_entity_poly.entity_id
_entity_poly.type
_entity_poly.pdbx_seq_one_letter_code
_entity_poly.pdbx_strand_id
1 'polypeptide(L)'
;MLKFIFIFNIHVNLRLSLTMVFVLICANHFDSIFEYYIRQLRRIFLSRGKRPKWMIDIAIERMNILFERAEMEFITHPERSDRYVELARKLSTKYNTKIPEKWSRRYCRNCGKFLYYGHNSSVRLVDEKVNIFCGECGHVMRIPYSKEKKNKRRAKYESIKKRNDE
;
A
#
# COMPACT_ATOMS: atom_id res chain seq x y z
N MET A 1 -12.49 -2.02 -44.84
CA MET A 1 -12.94 -0.74 -44.26
C MET A 1 -14.37 -0.73 -43.73
N LEU A 2 -15.28 -1.60 -44.16
CA LEU A 2 -16.71 -1.60 -43.74
C LEU A 2 -17.02 -2.41 -42.45
N LYS A 3 -16.10 -3.25 -41.96
CA LYS A 3 -16.33 -4.06 -40.74
C LYS A 3 -16.09 -3.31 -39.40
N PHE A 4 -15.42 -2.18 -39.45
CA PHE A 4 -15.14 -1.37 -38.22
C PHE A 4 -16.29 -0.46 -37.84
N ILE A 5 -17.19 -0.14 -38.75
CA ILE A 5 -18.33 0.75 -38.50
C ILE A 5 -19.46 0.04 -37.74
N PHE A 6 -19.55 -1.30 -37.90
CA PHE A 6 -20.66 -2.05 -37.27
C PHE A 6 -20.48 -2.37 -35.80
N ILE A 7 -19.25 -2.42 -35.29
CA ILE A 7 -18.97 -2.69 -33.86
C ILE A 7 -19.14 -1.44 -33.01
N PHE A 8 -19.05 -0.25 -33.62
CA PHE A 8 -19.20 1.03 -32.91
C PHE A 8 -20.65 1.40 -32.60
N ASN A 9 -21.62 0.76 -33.28
CA ASN A 9 -23.04 1.15 -33.19
C ASN A 9 -23.84 0.43 -32.10
N ILE A 10 -23.27 -0.56 -31.41
CA ILE A 10 -24.04 -1.37 -30.45
C ILE A 10 -23.88 -0.89 -28.99
N HIS A 11 -22.87 -0.07 -28.67
CA HIS A 11 -22.61 0.30 -27.27
C HIS A 11 -22.58 1.80 -26.95
N VAL A 12 -22.98 2.68 -27.86
CA VAL A 12 -22.97 4.14 -27.61
C VAL A 12 -24.36 4.74 -27.71
N ASN A 13 -25.26 4.21 -26.92
CA ASN A 13 -26.54 4.87 -26.65
C ASN A 13 -26.48 5.64 -25.34
N LEU A 14 -25.55 6.58 -25.21
CA LEU A 14 -25.56 7.59 -24.16
C LEU A 14 -24.71 8.81 -24.55
N ARG A 15 -25.39 9.82 -25.15
CA ARG A 15 -24.96 11.23 -25.16
C ARG A 15 -23.49 11.50 -25.56
N LEU A 16 -23.13 11.23 -26.78
CA LEU A 16 -22.00 11.88 -27.42
C LEU A 16 -22.51 12.86 -28.45
N SER A 17 -22.47 14.13 -28.06
CA SER A 17 -22.89 15.27 -28.90
C SER A 17 -22.06 15.33 -30.19
N LEU A 18 -22.63 15.95 -31.20
CA LEU A 18 -22.11 16.20 -32.56
C LEU A 18 -20.65 16.72 -32.65
N THR A 19 -20.02 17.09 -31.56
CA THR A 19 -18.64 17.59 -31.51
C THR A 19 -17.59 16.52 -31.79
N MET A 20 -17.91 15.22 -31.65
CA MET A 20 -16.98 14.13 -31.91
C MET A 20 -16.78 13.83 -33.39
N VAL A 21 -17.75 14.19 -34.24
CA VAL A 21 -17.63 13.97 -35.68
C VAL A 21 -16.62 14.95 -36.32
N PHE A 22 -16.46 16.14 -35.75
CA PHE A 22 -15.52 17.16 -36.25
C PHE A 22 -14.06 16.85 -35.96
N VAL A 23 -13.76 16.06 -34.94
CA VAL A 23 -12.38 15.64 -34.56
C VAL A 23 -11.84 14.54 -35.47
N LEU A 24 -12.71 13.81 -36.17
CA LEU A 24 -12.35 12.75 -37.10
C LEU A 24 -11.78 13.26 -38.43
N ILE A 25 -11.81 14.56 -38.70
CA ILE A 25 -11.37 15.15 -39.97
C ILE A 25 -9.94 15.68 -39.94
N CYS A 26 -9.34 15.88 -38.79
CA CYS A 26 -7.94 16.33 -38.70
C CYS A 26 -6.97 15.13 -38.54
N ALA A 27 -6.56 14.55 -39.65
CA ALA A 27 -5.86 13.28 -39.76
C ALA A 27 -4.43 13.19 -39.15
N ASN A 28 -3.90 14.25 -38.55
CA ASN A 28 -2.54 14.27 -37.99
C ASN A 28 -2.46 14.33 -36.45
N HIS A 29 -3.61 14.30 -35.75
CA HIS A 29 -3.62 14.28 -34.27
C HIS A 29 -4.31 13.03 -33.69
N PHE A 30 -4.59 12.04 -34.54
CA PHE A 30 -5.41 10.87 -34.21
C PHE A 30 -4.75 9.93 -33.17
N ASP A 31 -3.45 9.75 -33.27
CA ASP A 31 -2.74 8.79 -32.40
C ASP A 31 -2.69 9.25 -30.93
N SER A 32 -2.50 10.52 -30.70
CA SER A 32 -2.41 11.09 -29.33
C SER A 32 -3.77 11.08 -28.60
N ILE A 33 -4.85 11.38 -29.31
CA ILE A 33 -6.22 11.39 -28.75
C ILE A 33 -6.71 9.96 -28.52
N PHE A 34 -6.40 9.05 -29.45
CA PHE A 34 -6.74 7.63 -29.33
C PHE A 34 -6.01 6.97 -28.15
N GLU A 35 -4.72 7.25 -27.98
CA GLU A 35 -3.92 6.80 -26.82
C GLU A 35 -4.51 7.32 -25.50
N TYR A 36 -4.91 8.60 -25.45
CA TYR A 36 -5.56 9.18 -24.27
C TYR A 36 -6.88 8.46 -23.93
N TYR A 37 -7.75 8.20 -24.93
CA TYR A 37 -9.00 7.46 -24.73
C TYR A 37 -8.76 6.01 -24.30
N ILE A 38 -7.80 5.32 -24.90
CA ILE A 38 -7.44 3.96 -24.50
C ILE A 38 -6.94 3.93 -23.06
N ARG A 39 -6.15 4.91 -22.62
CA ARG A 39 -5.72 5.04 -21.22
C ARG A 39 -6.89 5.30 -20.27
N GLN A 40 -7.84 6.12 -20.66
CA GLN A 40 -9.07 6.37 -19.87
C GLN A 40 -9.94 5.12 -19.79
N LEU A 41 -10.17 4.45 -20.90
CA LEU A 41 -10.93 3.19 -20.93
C LEU A 41 -10.23 2.10 -20.09
N ARG A 42 -8.91 1.98 -20.15
CA ARG A 42 -8.17 1.05 -19.28
C ARG A 42 -8.36 1.37 -17.79
N ARG A 43 -8.41 2.64 -17.40
CA ARG A 43 -8.69 3.03 -16.01
C ARG A 43 -10.09 2.61 -15.57
N ILE A 44 -11.09 2.75 -16.42
CA ILE A 44 -12.49 2.40 -16.13
C ILE A 44 -12.68 0.89 -16.11
N PHE A 45 -12.17 0.18 -17.12
CA PHE A 45 -12.32 -1.27 -17.24
C PHE A 45 -11.42 -2.09 -16.31
N LEU A 46 -10.25 -1.56 -15.91
CA LEU A 46 -9.31 -2.23 -15.03
C LEU A 46 -9.40 -1.79 -13.58
N SER A 47 -10.34 -0.90 -13.23
CA SER A 47 -10.60 -0.61 -11.82
C SER A 47 -11.17 -1.87 -11.16
N ARG A 48 -10.31 -2.61 -10.47
CA ARG A 48 -10.74 -3.72 -9.63
C ARG A 48 -11.73 -3.16 -8.62
N GLY A 49 -12.97 -3.63 -8.66
CA GLY A 49 -14.01 -3.24 -7.71
C GLY A 49 -13.52 -3.35 -6.26
N LYS A 50 -14.07 -2.54 -5.37
CA LYS A 50 -13.75 -2.61 -3.93
C LYS A 50 -14.04 -4.02 -3.44
N ARG A 51 -13.04 -4.64 -2.82
CA ARG A 51 -13.21 -5.98 -2.22
C ARG A 51 -14.12 -5.90 -1.02
N PRO A 52 -14.92 -6.95 -0.76
CA PRO A 52 -15.76 -7.03 0.43
C PRO A 52 -14.92 -6.89 1.71
N LYS A 53 -15.47 -6.23 2.71
CA LYS A 53 -14.76 -5.97 3.98
C LYS A 53 -14.33 -7.26 4.67
N TRP A 54 -15.20 -8.28 4.73
CA TRP A 54 -14.88 -9.57 5.35
C TRP A 54 -13.64 -10.25 4.75
N MET A 55 -13.44 -10.10 3.43
CA MET A 55 -12.26 -10.66 2.75
C MET A 55 -10.97 -9.91 3.14
N ILE A 56 -11.08 -8.61 3.38
CA ILE A 56 -9.97 -7.78 3.86
C ILE A 56 -9.62 -8.16 5.29
N ASP A 57 -10.62 -8.35 6.14
CA ASP A 57 -10.45 -8.71 7.56
C ASP A 57 -9.76 -10.07 7.69
N ILE A 58 -10.18 -11.08 6.91
CA ILE A 58 -9.50 -12.38 6.85
C ILE A 58 -8.06 -12.26 6.36
N ALA A 59 -7.79 -11.38 5.38
CA ALA A 59 -6.43 -11.17 4.89
C ALA A 59 -5.53 -10.55 5.97
N ILE A 60 -6.05 -9.61 6.77
CA ILE A 60 -5.34 -8.99 7.89
C ILE A 60 -5.04 -10.03 8.97
N GLU A 61 -6.00 -10.86 9.33
CA GLU A 61 -5.83 -11.94 10.31
C GLU A 61 -4.74 -12.92 9.87
N ARG A 62 -4.78 -13.37 8.63
CA ARG A 62 -3.74 -14.25 8.06
C ARG A 62 -2.35 -13.61 8.05
N MET A 63 -2.26 -12.31 7.75
CA MET A 63 -1.00 -11.59 7.84
C MET A 63 -0.47 -11.56 9.29
N ASN A 64 -1.33 -11.33 10.28
CA ASN A 64 -0.95 -11.36 11.69
C ASN A 64 -0.37 -12.72 12.08
N ILE A 65 -1.06 -13.81 11.74
CA ILE A 65 -0.61 -15.18 12.03
C ILE A 65 0.76 -15.46 11.39
N LEU A 66 0.96 -15.04 10.13
CA LEU A 66 2.25 -15.23 9.45
C LEU A 66 3.40 -14.47 10.13
N PHE A 67 3.17 -13.25 10.56
CA PHE A 67 4.19 -12.48 11.27
C PHE A 67 4.46 -13.01 12.67
N GLU A 68 3.46 -13.49 13.39
CA GLU A 68 3.62 -14.15 14.69
C GLU A 68 4.45 -15.44 14.56
N ARG A 69 4.17 -16.23 13.53
CA ARG A 69 5.00 -17.41 13.21
C ARG A 69 6.43 -17.01 12.84
N ALA A 70 6.61 -15.96 12.05
CA ALA A 70 7.94 -15.46 11.71
C ALA A 70 8.74 -15.03 12.95
N GLU A 71 8.09 -14.41 13.93
CA GLU A 71 8.74 -14.01 15.19
C GLU A 71 9.14 -15.21 16.05
N MET A 72 8.29 -16.23 16.15
CA MET A 72 8.56 -17.43 16.94
C MET A 72 9.68 -18.29 16.35
N GLU A 73 9.71 -18.45 15.02
CA GLU A 73 10.67 -19.33 14.36
C GLU A 73 11.99 -18.65 14.00
N PHE A 74 12.13 -17.34 14.18
CA PHE A 74 13.33 -16.61 13.75
C PHE A 74 14.64 -17.15 14.35
N ILE A 75 14.65 -17.52 15.61
CA ILE A 75 15.86 -17.95 16.32
C ILE A 75 16.31 -19.33 15.81
N THR A 76 15.36 -20.21 15.51
CA THR A 76 15.66 -21.59 15.09
C THR A 76 15.84 -21.71 13.57
N HIS A 77 15.00 -21.03 12.82
CA HIS A 77 14.93 -21.12 11.36
C HIS A 77 14.67 -19.75 10.70
N PRO A 78 15.70 -18.90 10.57
CA PRO A 78 15.56 -17.55 10.01
C PRO A 78 15.02 -17.55 8.58
N GLU A 79 15.38 -18.56 7.78
CA GLU A 79 14.89 -18.70 6.38
C GLU A 79 13.38 -18.90 6.30
N ARG A 80 12.78 -19.62 7.26
CA ARG A 80 11.33 -19.78 7.33
C ARG A 80 10.64 -18.46 7.70
N SER A 81 11.24 -17.70 8.62
CA SER A 81 10.72 -16.38 8.99
C SER A 81 10.68 -15.43 7.80
N ASP A 82 11.73 -15.42 6.99
CA ASP A 82 11.78 -14.62 5.75
C ASP A 82 10.69 -15.07 4.77
N ARG A 83 10.47 -16.38 4.67
CA ARG A 83 9.40 -16.92 3.82
C ARG A 83 8.01 -16.52 4.29
N TYR A 84 7.75 -16.50 5.59
CA TYR A 84 6.47 -16.03 6.13
C TYR A 84 6.23 -14.54 5.83
N VAL A 85 7.26 -13.71 5.95
CA VAL A 85 7.17 -12.29 5.56
C VAL A 85 6.87 -12.13 4.07
N GLU A 86 7.52 -12.92 3.22
CA GLU A 86 7.24 -12.90 1.78
C GLU A 86 5.77 -13.25 1.48
N LEU A 87 5.24 -14.29 2.14
CA LEU A 87 3.84 -14.69 1.99
C LEU A 87 2.89 -13.58 2.47
N ALA A 88 3.18 -12.95 3.61
CA ALA A 88 2.38 -11.83 4.13
C ALA A 88 2.39 -10.64 3.16
N ARG A 89 3.53 -10.30 2.55
CA ARG A 89 3.64 -9.26 1.52
C ARG A 89 2.83 -9.62 0.26
N LYS A 90 2.86 -10.88 -0.18
CA LYS A 90 2.03 -11.35 -1.30
C LYS A 90 0.54 -11.22 -0.99
N LEU A 91 0.10 -11.53 0.24
CA LEU A 91 -1.28 -11.32 0.66
C LEU A 91 -1.65 -9.84 0.65
N SER A 92 -0.80 -8.96 1.20
CA SER A 92 -0.99 -7.52 1.17
C SER A 92 -1.21 -7.00 -0.26
N THR A 93 -0.38 -7.41 -1.21
CA THR A 93 -0.50 -7.03 -2.62
C THR A 93 -1.75 -7.64 -3.27
N LYS A 94 -2.02 -8.93 -3.04
CA LYS A 94 -3.17 -9.64 -3.59
C LYS A 94 -4.50 -9.02 -3.18
N TYR A 95 -4.61 -8.62 -1.92
CA TYR A 95 -5.84 -8.05 -1.38
C TYR A 95 -5.86 -6.52 -1.36
N ASN A 96 -4.78 -5.87 -1.82
CA ASN A 96 -4.58 -4.42 -1.79
C ASN A 96 -4.84 -3.84 -0.39
N THR A 97 -4.32 -4.52 0.62
CA THR A 97 -4.51 -4.21 2.05
C THR A 97 -3.17 -3.90 2.67
N LYS A 98 -3.11 -2.87 3.50
CA LYS A 98 -1.86 -2.52 4.20
C LYS A 98 -1.52 -3.59 5.24
N ILE A 99 -0.24 -3.89 5.37
CA ILE A 99 0.25 -4.71 6.48
C ILE A 99 -0.07 -4.01 7.79
N PRO A 100 -0.57 -4.73 8.82
CA PRO A 100 -0.90 -4.16 10.12
C PRO A 100 0.24 -3.34 10.71
N GLU A 101 -0.08 -2.22 11.37
CA GLU A 101 0.91 -1.26 11.86
C GLU A 101 1.91 -1.92 12.83
N LYS A 102 1.44 -2.86 13.66
CA LYS A 102 2.26 -3.68 14.56
C LYS A 102 3.47 -4.31 13.84
N TRP A 103 3.27 -4.79 12.59
CA TRP A 103 4.26 -5.54 11.82
C TRP A 103 4.98 -4.70 10.76
N SER A 104 4.49 -3.51 10.45
CA SER A 104 5.03 -2.66 9.38
C SER A 104 6.50 -2.27 9.58
N ARG A 105 6.99 -2.37 10.82
CA ARG A 105 8.37 -2.04 11.21
C ARG A 105 9.22 -3.30 11.46
N ARG A 106 8.65 -4.48 11.35
CA ARG A 106 9.28 -5.77 11.64
C ARG A 106 9.84 -6.48 10.42
N TYR A 107 9.85 -5.84 9.27
CA TYR A 107 10.49 -6.35 8.06
C TYR A 107 11.17 -5.23 7.28
N CYS A 108 12.23 -5.57 6.56
CA CYS A 108 12.94 -4.63 5.71
C CYS A 108 12.16 -4.36 4.43
N ARG A 109 11.99 -3.08 4.08
CA ARG A 109 11.27 -2.69 2.85
C ARG A 109 12.09 -2.99 1.59
N ASN A 110 13.42 -3.00 1.69
CA ASN A 110 14.33 -3.25 0.58
C ASN A 110 14.49 -4.75 0.31
N CYS A 111 15.10 -5.49 1.23
CA CYS A 111 15.37 -6.93 1.03
C CYS A 111 14.18 -7.84 1.38
N GLY A 112 13.18 -7.35 2.11
CA GLY A 112 12.00 -8.13 2.48
C GLY A 112 12.19 -9.09 3.64
N LYS A 113 13.38 -9.18 4.24
CA LYS A 113 13.68 -10.07 5.37
C LYS A 113 13.02 -9.62 6.66
N PHE A 114 12.74 -10.57 7.55
CA PHE A 114 12.23 -10.31 8.88
C PHE A 114 13.28 -9.57 9.72
N LEU A 115 12.87 -8.55 10.47
CA LEU A 115 13.76 -7.78 11.35
C LEU A 115 13.52 -8.16 12.81
N TYR A 116 14.47 -8.88 13.37
CA TYR A 116 14.52 -9.18 14.80
C TYR A 116 15.49 -8.21 15.49
N TYR A 117 14.94 -7.35 16.34
CA TYR A 117 15.71 -6.27 16.97
C TYR A 117 16.79 -6.85 17.91
N GLY A 118 18.02 -6.35 17.77
CA GLY A 118 19.16 -6.81 18.53
C GLY A 118 19.89 -8.02 17.92
N HIS A 119 19.36 -8.65 16.88
CA HIS A 119 19.97 -9.76 16.17
C HIS A 119 20.45 -9.38 14.77
N ASN A 120 19.51 -9.24 13.83
CA ASN A 120 19.79 -8.84 12.45
C ASN A 120 19.41 -7.38 12.16
N SER A 121 18.98 -6.63 13.17
CA SER A 121 18.64 -5.23 13.04
C SER A 121 18.96 -4.44 14.28
N SER A 122 19.43 -3.20 14.12
CA SER A 122 19.68 -2.26 15.21
C SER A 122 18.72 -1.08 15.15
N VAL A 123 18.29 -0.61 16.30
CA VAL A 123 17.37 0.52 16.43
C VAL A 123 18.06 1.64 17.19
N ARG A 124 18.08 2.85 16.61
CA ARG A 124 18.68 4.04 17.24
C ARG A 124 17.74 5.23 17.11
N LEU A 125 17.74 6.06 18.14
CA LEU A 125 17.03 7.35 18.13
C LEU A 125 18.01 8.44 17.69
N VAL A 126 17.73 9.09 16.57
CA VAL A 126 18.54 10.19 16.03
C VAL A 126 17.57 11.24 15.47
N ASP A 127 17.78 12.51 15.80
CA ASP A 127 17.02 13.64 15.25
C ASP A 127 15.50 13.47 15.34
N GLU A 128 15.00 13.08 16.50
CA GLU A 128 13.57 12.83 16.75
C GLU A 128 12.95 11.75 15.81
N LYS A 129 13.78 10.86 15.29
CA LYS A 129 13.37 9.74 14.44
C LYS A 129 13.89 8.44 15.02
N VAL A 130 13.11 7.39 14.86
CA VAL A 130 13.55 6.01 15.10
C VAL A 130 14.19 5.53 13.80
N ASN A 131 15.49 5.28 13.83
CA ASN A 131 16.24 4.71 12.72
C ASN A 131 16.41 3.22 12.96
N ILE A 132 15.88 2.40 12.05
CA ILE A 132 16.01 0.94 12.06
C ILE A 132 16.97 0.56 10.94
N PHE A 133 18.09 -0.02 11.32
CA PHE A 133 19.13 -0.48 10.39
C PHE A 133 18.93 -1.97 10.14
N CYS A 134 18.89 -2.36 8.87
CA CYS A 134 18.90 -3.76 8.47
C CYS A 134 20.33 -4.25 8.38
N GLY A 135 20.70 -5.30 9.14
CA GLY A 135 22.03 -5.90 9.10
C GLY A 135 22.36 -6.60 7.79
N GLU A 136 21.33 -7.05 7.06
CA GLU A 136 21.51 -7.82 5.82
C GLU A 136 21.78 -6.96 4.59
N CYS A 137 21.05 -5.87 4.42
CA CYS A 137 21.17 -5.02 3.22
C CYS A 137 21.62 -3.58 3.51
N GLY A 138 21.89 -3.24 4.77
CA GLY A 138 22.31 -1.91 5.17
C GLY A 138 21.22 -0.82 5.04
N HIS A 139 20.01 -1.19 4.62
CA HIS A 139 18.92 -0.22 4.45
C HIS A 139 18.48 0.37 5.79
N VAL A 140 18.26 1.70 5.80
CA VAL A 140 17.83 2.44 7.00
C VAL A 140 16.40 2.93 6.85
N MET A 141 15.51 2.45 7.70
CA MET A 141 14.14 2.95 7.81
C MET A 141 14.09 4.04 8.87
N ARG A 142 13.64 5.25 8.48
CA ARG A 142 13.52 6.41 9.36
C ARG A 142 12.05 6.69 9.65
N ILE A 143 11.66 6.65 10.93
CA ILE A 143 10.27 6.79 11.37
C ILE A 143 10.21 7.95 12.34
N PRO A 144 9.54 9.07 12.01
CA PRO A 144 9.37 10.18 12.93
C PRO A 144 8.38 9.80 14.03
N TYR A 145 8.69 10.12 15.29
CA TYR A 145 7.80 9.94 16.45
C TYR A 145 7.22 11.25 17.00
N SER A 146 7.17 12.27 16.15
CA SER A 146 6.65 13.59 16.50
C SER A 146 5.15 13.57 16.92
N LYS A 147 4.37 12.64 16.37
CA LYS A 147 2.95 12.48 16.73
C LYS A 147 2.80 11.96 18.14
N GLU A 148 3.54 10.92 18.51
CA GLU A 148 3.54 10.33 19.85
C GLU A 148 3.97 11.38 20.91
N LYS A 149 4.99 12.17 20.58
CA LYS A 149 5.49 13.25 21.44
C LYS A 149 4.44 14.34 21.65
N LYS A 150 3.73 14.74 20.59
CA LYS A 150 2.61 15.71 20.68
C LYS A 150 1.45 15.15 21.49
N ASN A 151 1.06 13.90 21.26
CA ASN A 151 -0.03 13.26 22.00
C ASN A 151 0.28 13.13 23.48
N LYS A 152 1.52 12.74 23.84
CA LYS A 152 1.97 12.68 25.23
C LYS A 152 1.92 14.05 25.92
N ARG A 153 2.35 15.12 25.24
CA ARG A 153 2.26 16.49 25.76
C ARG A 153 0.80 16.92 25.98
N ARG A 154 -0.08 16.62 25.00
CA ARG A 154 -1.52 16.92 25.09
C ARG A 154 -2.17 16.19 26.26
N ALA A 155 -1.93 14.89 26.40
CA ALA A 155 -2.47 14.09 27.50
C ALA A 155 -2.00 14.63 28.87
N LYS A 156 -0.73 15.02 28.98
CA LYS A 156 -0.20 15.65 30.19
C LYS A 156 -0.91 16.98 30.51
N TYR A 157 -1.14 17.82 29.51
CA TYR A 157 -1.84 19.09 29.69
C TYR A 157 -3.30 18.86 30.14
N GLU A 158 -4.00 17.94 29.49
CA GLU A 158 -5.39 17.59 29.84
C GLU A 158 -5.51 17.04 31.28
N SER A 159 -4.54 16.22 31.71
CA SER A 159 -4.52 15.70 33.09
C SER A 159 -4.28 16.77 34.14
N ILE A 160 -3.48 17.79 33.83
CA ILE A 160 -3.25 18.94 34.72
C ILE A 160 -4.51 19.82 34.79
N LYS A 161 -5.13 20.08 33.64
CA LYS A 161 -6.36 20.88 33.58
C LYS A 161 -7.48 20.26 34.40
N LYS A 162 -7.72 18.95 34.25
CA LYS A 162 -8.74 18.23 35.04
C LYS A 162 -8.54 18.38 36.55
N ARG A 163 -7.28 18.29 37.03
CA ARG A 163 -6.97 18.46 38.47
C ARG A 163 -7.20 19.89 39.00
N ASN A 164 -7.11 20.88 38.10
CA ASN A 164 -7.34 22.29 38.51
C ASN A 164 -8.83 22.65 38.43
N ASP A 165 -9.64 21.89 37.73
CA ASP A 165 -11.09 22.09 37.56
C ASP A 165 -11.89 21.31 38.65
N GLU A 166 -11.26 20.42 39.44
CA GLU A 166 -11.79 19.70 40.63
C GLU A 166 -11.49 20.47 41.92
#